data_89c658d8f917fc4be6fffbe2cb061b3d
#
_entry.id   89c658d8f917fc4be6fffbe2cb061b3d
#
_cell.length_a   1.000
_cell.length_b   1.000
_cell.length_c   1.000
_cell.angle_alpha   90.00
_cell.angle_beta   90.00
_cell.angle_gamma   90.00
#
_symmetry.space_group_name_H-M   'P 1'
#
loop_
_entity.id
_entity.type
_entity.pdbx_description
1 polymer ?
#
loop_
_entity_poly.entity_id
_entity_poly.type
_entity_poly.pdbx_seq_one_letter_code
_entity_poly.pdbx_strand_id
1 'polypeptide(L)'
;MTYMPQTLCSLLIHGVFHKKASAPCIRREDQKRLNAFVQKTCETYQCPCLIVNGPGDHLHFLVLLSQEVTLSHLIKEIQRTSTLFLKECDGVYYHHFHWQSGYGGFSVSEKLKNVVYEYILRQEEHHKKRSMYDEFEMLLKNAGITQYENRYYWQ
;
A
#
# COMPACT_ATOMS: atom_id res chain seq x y z
N MET A 1 -21.59 4.14 38.24
CA MET A 1 -21.01 3.54 37.05
C MET A 1 -21.08 4.57 35.92
N THR A 2 -19.93 4.99 35.43
CA THR A 2 -19.87 5.94 34.29
C THR A 2 -20.10 5.19 33.00
N TYR A 3 -21.16 5.51 32.29
CA TYR A 3 -21.42 4.92 30.98
C TYR A 3 -20.51 5.60 29.94
N MET A 4 -19.62 4.82 29.28
CA MET A 4 -18.81 5.34 28.20
C MET A 4 -19.40 4.85 26.87
N PRO A 5 -19.70 5.77 25.95
CA PRO A 5 -20.20 5.37 24.64
C PRO A 5 -19.12 4.58 23.90
N GLN A 6 -19.55 3.56 23.18
CA GLN A 6 -18.68 2.66 22.41
C GLN A 6 -18.87 2.91 20.92
N THR A 7 -17.77 3.14 20.21
CA THR A 7 -17.79 3.29 18.76
C THR A 7 -17.27 2.00 18.12
N LEU A 8 -18.05 1.47 17.20
CA LEU A 8 -17.74 0.20 16.54
C LEU A 8 -17.57 0.45 15.04
N CYS A 9 -16.33 0.32 14.56
CA CYS A 9 -15.96 0.54 13.17
C CYS A 9 -15.11 -0.60 12.64
N SER A 10 -15.31 -0.94 11.37
CA SER A 10 -14.45 -1.86 10.64
C SER A 10 -14.21 -1.30 9.25
N LEU A 11 -13.09 -0.59 9.08
CA LEU A 11 -12.73 0.11 7.85
C LEU A 11 -11.54 -0.58 7.20
N LEU A 12 -11.82 -1.69 6.54
CA LEU A 12 -10.79 -2.47 5.87
C LEU A 12 -10.48 -1.87 4.50
N ILE A 13 -9.22 -1.50 4.28
CA ILE A 13 -8.76 -0.81 3.08
C ILE A 13 -7.63 -1.60 2.43
N HIS A 14 -7.77 -1.82 1.12
CA HIS A 14 -6.70 -2.27 0.25
C HIS A 14 -6.05 -1.04 -0.36
N GLY A 15 -4.82 -0.74 0.03
CA GLY A 15 -4.06 0.37 -0.50
C GLY A 15 -3.00 -0.11 -1.49
N VAL A 16 -2.73 0.70 -2.52
CA VAL A 16 -1.69 0.43 -3.49
C VAL A 16 -1.04 1.73 -3.95
N PHE A 17 0.29 1.75 -4.03
CA PHE A 17 1.02 2.86 -4.61
C PHE A 17 2.29 2.35 -5.30
N HIS A 18 2.82 3.18 -6.20
CA HIS A 18 3.88 2.79 -7.13
C HIS A 18 5.11 3.69 -6.96
N LYS A 19 6.28 3.15 -7.25
CA LYS A 19 7.49 3.97 -7.34
C LYS A 19 7.40 4.90 -8.56
N LYS A 20 8.15 6.00 -8.54
CA LYS A 20 8.34 6.82 -9.74
C LYS A 20 9.03 6.00 -10.83
N ALA A 21 8.67 6.25 -12.08
CA ALA A 21 9.23 5.52 -13.21
C ALA A 21 10.78 5.58 -13.23
N SER A 22 11.36 6.72 -12.86
CA SER A 22 12.81 6.94 -12.81
C SER A 22 13.49 6.31 -11.59
N ALA A 23 12.73 5.85 -10.59
CA ALA A 23 13.30 5.28 -9.37
C ALA A 23 13.75 3.83 -9.59
N PRO A 24 14.80 3.38 -8.87
CA PRO A 24 15.18 1.97 -8.90
C PRO A 24 14.09 1.10 -8.29
N CYS A 25 14.00 -0.15 -8.75
CA CYS A 25 13.11 -1.13 -8.14
C CYS A 25 13.62 -1.51 -6.74
N ILE A 26 12.71 -1.87 -5.86
CA ILE A 26 13.05 -2.44 -4.56
C ILE A 26 13.67 -3.82 -4.82
N ARG A 27 14.87 -4.04 -4.29
CA ARG A 27 15.56 -5.31 -4.45
C ARG A 27 14.80 -6.42 -3.70
N ARG A 28 14.82 -7.59 -4.28
CA ARG A 28 14.15 -8.76 -3.70
C ARG A 28 14.61 -9.04 -2.26
N GLU A 29 15.89 -8.87 -1.99
CA GLU A 29 16.48 -9.06 -0.66
C GLU A 29 15.99 -8.05 0.38
N ASP A 30 15.55 -6.87 -0.06
CA ASP A 30 15.04 -5.81 0.82
C ASP A 30 13.52 -5.86 1.00
N GLN A 31 12.81 -6.56 0.12
CA GLN A 31 11.34 -6.54 0.08
C GLN A 31 10.72 -7.00 1.40
N LYS A 32 11.20 -8.09 1.96
CA LYS A 32 10.66 -8.64 3.21
C LYS A 32 10.84 -7.70 4.39
N ARG A 33 12.00 -7.04 4.46
CA ARG A 33 12.29 -6.06 5.50
C ARG A 33 11.43 -4.81 5.33
N LEU A 34 11.22 -4.37 4.10
CA LEU A 34 10.33 -3.26 3.79
C LEU A 34 8.89 -3.58 4.20
N ASN A 35 8.42 -4.77 3.88
CA ASN A 35 7.07 -5.21 4.25
C ASN A 35 6.86 -5.13 5.77
N ALA A 36 7.81 -5.63 6.54
CA ALA A 36 7.76 -5.59 8.00
C ALA A 36 7.81 -4.16 8.53
N PHE A 37 8.63 -3.31 7.93
CA PHE A 37 8.74 -1.90 8.30
C PHE A 37 7.42 -1.16 8.08
N VAL A 38 6.80 -1.34 6.92
CA VAL A 38 5.51 -0.70 6.59
C VAL A 38 4.41 -1.19 7.52
N GLN A 39 4.38 -2.48 7.82
CA GLN A 39 3.39 -3.06 8.74
C GLN A 39 3.52 -2.42 10.14
N LYS A 40 4.73 -2.25 10.62
CA LYS A 40 4.99 -1.60 11.90
C LYS A 40 4.60 -0.11 11.88
N THR A 41 4.83 0.58 10.77
CA THR A 41 4.41 1.98 10.60
C THR A 41 2.89 2.11 10.72
N CYS A 42 2.14 1.22 10.07
CA CYS A 42 0.67 1.21 10.19
C CYS A 42 0.24 1.03 11.66
N GLU A 43 0.86 0.13 12.38
CA GLU A 43 0.56 -0.11 13.80
C GLU A 43 0.85 1.12 14.66
N THR A 44 1.89 1.88 14.34
CA THR A 44 2.21 3.13 15.03
C THR A 44 1.07 4.15 14.94
N TYR A 45 0.34 4.14 13.83
CA TYR A 45 -0.84 4.99 13.61
C TYR A 45 -2.14 4.32 14.04
N GLN A 46 -2.05 3.24 14.81
CA GLN A 46 -3.20 2.47 15.30
C GLN A 46 -4.06 1.91 14.17
N CYS A 47 -3.43 1.57 13.07
CA CYS A 47 -4.05 0.94 11.90
C CYS A 47 -3.47 -0.47 11.74
N PRO A 48 -4.06 -1.49 12.39
CA PRO A 48 -3.54 -2.86 12.26
C PRO A 48 -3.44 -3.27 10.80
N CYS A 49 -2.27 -3.73 10.40
CA CYS A 49 -1.98 -4.14 9.03
C CYS A 49 -1.92 -5.66 8.94
N LEU A 50 -2.78 -6.24 8.11
CA LEU A 50 -2.88 -7.68 7.95
C LEU A 50 -1.77 -8.24 7.06
N ILE A 51 -1.43 -7.51 6.00
CA ILE A 51 -0.38 -7.92 5.06
C ILE A 51 0.13 -6.70 4.29
N VAL A 52 1.41 -6.74 3.97
CA VAL A 52 2.09 -5.83 3.04
C VAL A 52 2.91 -6.70 2.10
N ASN A 53 2.83 -6.46 0.81
CA ASN A 53 3.67 -7.16 -0.16
C ASN A 53 3.73 -6.39 -1.48
N GLY A 54 4.74 -6.68 -2.27
CA GLY A 54 4.92 -6.09 -3.59
C GLY A 54 6.02 -6.77 -4.38
N PRO A 55 6.01 -6.60 -5.71
CA PRO A 55 6.98 -7.24 -6.61
C PRO A 55 8.24 -6.39 -6.88
N GLY A 56 8.37 -5.24 -6.24
CA GLY A 56 9.55 -4.37 -6.38
C GLY A 56 9.29 -2.99 -6.97
N ASP A 57 8.24 -2.81 -7.75
CA ASP A 57 7.90 -1.53 -8.38
C ASP A 57 6.65 -0.87 -7.79
N HIS A 58 5.90 -1.61 -6.98
CA HIS A 58 4.76 -1.08 -6.25
C HIS A 58 4.52 -1.88 -4.97
N LEU A 59 3.62 -1.39 -4.13
CA LEU A 59 3.32 -1.98 -2.84
C LEU A 59 1.81 -2.06 -2.65
N HIS A 60 1.36 -3.23 -2.18
CA HIS A 60 -0.02 -3.44 -1.72
C HIS A 60 -0.03 -3.62 -0.21
N PHE A 61 -1.08 -3.14 0.43
CA PHE A 61 -1.30 -3.41 1.84
C PHE A 61 -2.79 -3.54 2.15
N LEU A 62 -3.10 -4.31 3.15
CA LEU A 62 -4.45 -4.50 3.66
C LEU A 62 -4.47 -4.07 5.12
N VAL A 63 -5.20 -3.02 5.42
CA VAL A 63 -5.15 -2.35 6.72
C VAL A 63 -6.54 -2.07 7.26
N LEU A 64 -6.69 -2.20 8.58
CA LEU A 64 -7.85 -1.69 9.30
C LEU A 64 -7.59 -0.22 9.64
N LEU A 65 -8.26 0.67 8.92
CA LEU A 65 -8.05 2.10 9.09
C LEU A 65 -8.67 2.59 10.41
N SER A 66 -7.86 3.26 11.21
CA SER A 66 -8.34 3.92 12.43
C SER A 66 -9.30 5.06 12.06
N GLN A 67 -10.34 5.26 12.86
CA GLN A 67 -11.25 6.38 12.67
C GLN A 67 -10.61 7.74 12.97
N GLU A 68 -9.45 7.74 13.62
CA GLU A 68 -8.71 8.96 13.96
C GLU A 68 -7.66 9.36 12.90
N VAL A 69 -7.49 8.56 11.85
CA VAL A 69 -6.44 8.76 10.84
C VAL A 69 -7.08 8.76 9.45
N THR A 70 -6.71 9.74 8.63
CA THR A 70 -7.12 9.73 7.23
C THR A 70 -6.24 8.78 6.44
N LEU A 71 -6.80 8.18 5.39
CA LEU A 71 -6.04 7.31 4.50
C LEU A 71 -4.87 8.06 3.86
N SER A 72 -5.09 9.31 3.44
CA SER A 72 -4.04 10.13 2.81
C SER A 72 -2.87 10.39 3.77
N HIS A 73 -3.15 10.66 5.03
CA HIS A 73 -2.09 10.86 6.02
C HIS A 73 -1.30 9.58 6.27
N LEU A 74 -2.00 8.45 6.41
CA LEU A 74 -1.35 7.16 6.61
C LEU A 74 -0.41 6.82 5.43
N ILE A 75 -0.89 6.94 4.20
CA ILE A 75 -0.08 6.64 3.01
C ILE A 75 1.10 7.60 2.90
N LYS A 76 0.90 8.89 3.13
CA LYS A 76 1.98 9.87 3.12
C LYS A 76 3.09 9.48 4.11
N GLU A 77 2.74 9.08 5.31
CA GLU A 77 3.71 8.66 6.32
C GLU A 77 4.38 7.34 5.97
N ILE A 78 3.66 6.38 5.40
CA ILE A 78 4.24 5.15 4.89
C ILE A 78 5.27 5.46 3.79
N GLN A 79 4.91 6.30 2.82
CA GLN A 79 5.81 6.66 1.73
C GLN A 79 7.06 7.38 2.23
N ARG A 80 6.88 8.36 3.10
CA ARG A 80 7.99 9.13 3.66
C ARG A 80 8.97 8.26 4.44
N THR A 81 8.46 7.49 5.37
CA THR A 81 9.30 6.69 6.26
C THR A 81 9.93 5.50 5.55
N SER A 82 9.21 4.86 4.63
CA SER A 82 9.75 3.73 3.86
C SER A 82 10.85 4.16 2.89
N THR A 83 10.74 5.36 2.32
CA THR A 83 11.82 5.93 1.50
C THR A 83 13.10 6.11 2.32
N LEU A 84 12.99 6.67 3.53
CA LEU A 84 14.12 6.83 4.43
C LEU A 84 14.72 5.48 4.83
N PHE A 85 13.85 4.51 5.12
CA PHE A 85 14.27 3.15 5.46
C PHE A 85 15.09 2.50 4.34
N LEU A 86 14.62 2.59 3.09
CA LEU A 86 15.33 2.04 1.94
C LEU A 86 16.70 2.69 1.76
N LYS A 87 16.77 4.01 1.92
CA LYS A 87 18.05 4.75 1.82
C LYS A 87 19.02 4.38 2.94
N GLU A 88 18.53 3.97 4.10
CA GLU A 88 19.37 3.43 5.17
C GLU A 88 19.85 2.01 4.85
N CYS A 89 19.04 1.21 4.15
CA CYS A 89 19.45 -0.13 3.72
C CYS A 89 20.61 -0.08 2.73
N ASP A 90 20.53 0.83 1.73
CA ASP A 90 21.59 1.05 0.75
C ASP A 90 21.43 2.44 0.15
N GLY A 91 22.17 3.40 0.69
CA GLY A 91 22.06 4.81 0.30
C GLY A 91 22.53 5.10 -1.12
N VAL A 92 23.40 4.26 -1.67
CA VAL A 92 23.89 4.40 -3.05
C VAL A 92 22.82 3.87 -4.02
N TYR A 93 22.37 2.66 -3.81
CA TYR A 93 21.38 2.04 -4.70
C TYR A 93 20.05 2.81 -4.69
N TYR A 94 19.54 3.20 -3.49
CA TYR A 94 18.26 3.88 -3.34
C TYR A 94 18.38 5.41 -3.35
N HIS A 95 19.50 5.96 -3.80
CA HIS A 95 19.72 7.42 -3.78
C HIS A 95 18.60 8.20 -4.47
N HIS A 96 18.12 7.73 -5.62
CA HIS A 96 17.05 8.34 -6.41
C HIS A 96 15.68 7.67 -6.20
N PHE A 97 15.53 6.90 -5.14
CA PHE A 97 14.26 6.23 -4.88
C PHE A 97 13.20 7.23 -4.40
N HIS A 98 12.05 7.24 -5.06
CA HIS A 98 10.87 8.00 -4.67
C HIS A 98 9.61 7.23 -5.05
N TRP A 99 8.62 7.27 -4.17
CA TRP A 99 7.27 6.88 -4.52
C TRP A 99 6.62 8.02 -5.32
N GLN A 100 5.71 7.68 -6.25
CA GLN A 100 4.82 8.68 -6.80
C GLN A 100 3.78 9.07 -5.75
N SER A 101 3.29 10.30 -5.79
CA SER A 101 2.39 10.82 -4.76
C SER A 101 0.98 10.25 -4.83
N GLY A 102 0.51 9.85 -6.01
CA GLY A 102 -0.79 9.23 -6.20
C GLY A 102 -0.86 7.81 -5.62
N TYR A 103 -2.06 7.38 -5.26
CA TYR A 103 -2.29 6.04 -4.71
C TYR A 103 -3.70 5.56 -5.03
N GLY A 104 -3.90 4.26 -4.93
CA GLY A 104 -5.22 3.64 -4.94
C GLY A 104 -5.64 3.24 -3.54
N GLY A 105 -6.90 3.43 -3.20
CA GLY A 105 -7.47 2.99 -1.92
C GLY A 105 -8.85 2.42 -2.16
N PHE A 106 -9.06 1.16 -1.78
CA PHE A 106 -10.28 0.43 -2.08
C PHE A 106 -10.83 -0.18 -0.79
N SER A 107 -12.11 0.05 -0.53
CA SER A 107 -12.78 -0.59 0.61
C SER A 107 -12.92 -2.09 0.35
N VAL A 108 -12.75 -2.87 1.41
CA VAL A 108 -12.86 -4.33 1.35
C VAL A 108 -13.89 -4.78 2.37
N SER A 109 -14.88 -5.55 1.93
CA SER A 109 -15.85 -6.13 2.86
C SER A 109 -15.20 -7.25 3.66
N GLU A 110 -15.72 -7.51 4.86
CA GLU A 110 -15.24 -8.60 5.71
C GLU A 110 -15.26 -9.95 4.98
N LYS A 111 -16.26 -10.16 4.12
CA LYS A 111 -16.40 -11.39 3.32
C LYS A 111 -15.25 -11.59 2.33
N LEU A 112 -14.65 -10.52 1.84
CA LEU A 112 -13.58 -10.56 0.84
C LEU A 112 -12.18 -10.40 1.47
N LYS A 113 -12.08 -10.28 2.77
CA LYS A 113 -10.81 -10.08 3.47
C LYS A 113 -9.77 -11.14 3.10
N ASN A 114 -10.13 -12.40 3.17
CA ASN A 114 -9.20 -13.49 2.87
C ASN A 114 -8.84 -13.55 1.39
N VAL A 115 -9.78 -13.23 0.50
CA VAL A 115 -9.54 -13.17 -0.95
C VAL A 115 -8.49 -12.09 -1.26
N VAL A 116 -8.64 -10.90 -0.69
CA VAL A 116 -7.70 -9.79 -0.89
C VAL A 116 -6.35 -10.11 -0.25
N TYR A 117 -6.36 -10.70 0.95
CA TYR A 117 -5.14 -11.14 1.62
C TYR A 117 -4.32 -12.07 0.75
N GLU A 118 -4.95 -13.12 0.20
CA GLU A 118 -4.29 -14.08 -0.69
C GLU A 118 -3.81 -13.43 -1.99
N TYR A 119 -4.59 -12.50 -2.53
CA TYR A 119 -4.19 -11.71 -3.70
C TYR A 119 -2.89 -10.94 -3.44
N ILE A 120 -2.79 -10.27 -2.31
CA ILE A 120 -1.59 -9.51 -1.94
C ILE A 120 -0.42 -10.45 -1.66
N LEU A 121 -0.67 -11.56 -1.01
CA LEU A 121 0.38 -12.56 -0.72
C LEU A 121 1.05 -13.07 -2.00
N ARG A 122 0.27 -13.20 -3.09
CA ARG A 122 0.74 -13.78 -4.37
C ARG A 122 1.15 -12.74 -5.40
N GLN A 123 1.59 -11.58 -4.99
CA GLN A 123 1.94 -10.50 -5.92
C GLN A 123 3.02 -10.87 -6.93
N GLU A 124 4.03 -11.65 -6.55
CA GLU A 124 5.06 -12.10 -7.49
C GLU A 124 4.49 -12.95 -8.62
N GLU A 125 3.52 -13.81 -8.33
CA GLU A 125 2.86 -14.66 -9.32
C GLU A 125 2.00 -13.85 -10.29
N HIS A 126 1.26 -12.86 -9.77
CA HIS A 126 0.41 -11.99 -10.58
C HIS A 126 1.23 -11.15 -11.55
N HIS A 127 2.40 -10.67 -11.12
CA HIS A 127 3.29 -9.84 -11.93
C HIS A 127 3.88 -10.56 -13.14
N LYS A 128 4.01 -11.87 -13.10
CA LYS A 128 4.46 -12.67 -14.25
C LYS A 128 3.42 -12.69 -15.37
N LYS A 129 2.16 -12.42 -15.06
CA LYS A 129 1.02 -12.53 -15.97
C LYS A 129 0.42 -11.18 -16.37
N ARG A 130 0.70 -10.13 -15.62
CA ARG A 130 0.01 -8.84 -15.77
C ARG A 130 0.93 -7.70 -15.35
N SER A 131 0.98 -6.62 -16.16
CA SER A 131 1.72 -5.42 -15.81
C SER A 131 1.06 -4.66 -14.65
N MET A 132 1.82 -3.79 -13.99
CA MET A 132 1.25 -2.95 -12.93
C MET A 132 0.16 -1.99 -13.44
N TYR A 133 0.26 -1.55 -14.69
CA TYR A 133 -0.79 -0.74 -15.34
C TYR A 133 -2.09 -1.51 -15.46
N ASP A 134 -2.01 -2.70 -16.03
CA ASP A 134 -3.18 -3.56 -16.25
C ASP A 134 -3.82 -3.97 -14.92
N GLU A 135 -3.00 -4.26 -13.92
CA GLU A 135 -3.47 -4.58 -12.58
C GLU A 135 -4.21 -3.40 -11.97
N PHE A 136 -3.62 -2.22 -12.02
CA PHE A 136 -4.21 -1.02 -11.43
C PHE A 136 -5.52 -0.64 -12.13
N GLU A 137 -5.55 -0.72 -13.46
CA GLU A 137 -6.78 -0.49 -14.24
C GLU A 137 -7.90 -1.46 -13.85
N MET A 138 -7.56 -2.72 -13.62
CA MET A 138 -8.52 -3.72 -13.15
C MET A 138 -9.07 -3.36 -11.76
N LEU A 139 -8.20 -2.95 -10.85
CA LEU A 139 -8.61 -2.55 -9.50
C LEU A 139 -9.54 -1.34 -9.53
N LEU A 140 -9.23 -0.34 -10.35
CA LEU A 140 -10.07 0.84 -10.52
C LEU A 140 -11.44 0.47 -11.09
N LYS A 141 -11.47 -0.34 -12.12
CA LYS A 141 -12.70 -0.80 -12.75
C LYS A 141 -13.58 -1.57 -11.76
N ASN A 142 -13.00 -2.48 -11.00
CA ASN A 142 -13.72 -3.27 -10.00
C ASN A 142 -14.29 -2.41 -8.88
N ALA A 143 -13.65 -1.26 -8.60
CA ALA A 143 -14.10 -0.30 -7.59
C ALA A 143 -15.07 0.76 -8.13
N GLY A 144 -15.42 0.68 -9.42
CA GLY A 144 -16.32 1.65 -10.04
C GLY A 144 -15.68 2.99 -10.36
N ILE A 145 -14.36 3.08 -10.34
CA ILE A 145 -13.62 4.30 -10.69
C ILE A 145 -13.32 4.25 -12.19
N THR A 146 -14.09 5.00 -12.96
CA THR A 146 -14.04 4.95 -14.43
C THR A 146 -13.38 6.17 -15.05
N GLN A 147 -13.15 7.24 -14.27
CA GLN A 147 -12.56 8.49 -14.77
C GLN A 147 -11.37 8.87 -13.91
N TYR A 148 -10.20 8.95 -14.52
CA TYR A 148 -9.00 9.51 -13.90
C TYR A 148 -8.02 9.95 -15.00
N GLU A 149 -7.15 10.89 -14.67
CA GLU A 149 -6.13 11.39 -15.59
C GLU A 149 -4.83 10.61 -15.44
N ASN A 150 -4.54 9.71 -16.36
CA ASN A 150 -3.33 8.88 -16.36
C ASN A 150 -2.06 9.69 -16.12
N ARG A 151 -1.92 10.81 -16.84
CA ARG A 151 -0.73 11.67 -16.74
C ARG A 151 -0.50 12.30 -15.37
N TYR A 152 -1.56 12.43 -14.57
CA TYR A 152 -1.46 12.96 -13.20
C TYR A 152 -1.24 11.87 -12.17
N TYR A 153 -1.63 10.66 -12.47
CA TYR A 153 -1.40 9.53 -11.59
C TYR A 153 0.03 8.96 -11.76
N TRP A 154 0.42 8.71 -13.01
CA TRP A 154 1.71 8.11 -13.33
C TRP A 154 2.79 9.20 -13.53
N GLN A 155 3.35 9.70 -12.43
CA GLN A 155 4.40 10.74 -12.44
C GLN A 155 5.76 10.20 -12.05
#